data_22a16caf9d656365ebb9f313740cee7d
#
_entry.id   22a16caf9d656365ebb9f313740cee7d
#
_cell.length_a   1.000
_cell.length_b   1.000
_cell.length_c   1.000
_cell.angle_alpha   90.00
_cell.angle_beta   90.00
_cell.angle_gamma   90.00
#
_symmetry.space_group_name_H-M   'P 1'
#
loop_
_entity.id
_entity.type
_entity.pdbx_description
1 polymer ?
#
loop_
_entity_poly.entity_id
_entity_poly.type
_entity_poly.pdbx_seq_one_letter_code
_entity_poly.pdbx_strand_id
1 'polypeptide(L)'
;MGRYAEIYLHLVWGTWDRHPFLTGDRVEVVYRAVLDECAGLGAEVIAIGGMADHVHLLVRVPASLAPAALVKQVKGSTSHLINPTHGAQAPFRWQGGYGVFSVSRQHLARIRRYVLNQEEHHREGRTAPYLEPVYPPNRNAGP
;
A
#
# COMPACT_ATOMS: atom_id res chain seq x y z
N MET A 1 -26.35 8.06 -20.09
CA MET A 1 -26.36 8.71 -18.76
C MET A 1 -25.16 8.24 -17.96
N GLY A 2 -24.34 9.19 -17.51
CA GLY A 2 -23.14 8.89 -16.75
C GLY A 2 -23.42 8.43 -15.34
N ARG A 3 -22.49 7.69 -14.77
CA ARG A 3 -22.47 7.34 -13.34
C ARG A 3 -21.46 8.24 -12.64
N TYR A 4 -21.78 8.63 -11.44
CA TYR A 4 -20.83 9.32 -10.59
C TYR A 4 -20.45 8.41 -9.42
N ALA A 5 -19.16 8.22 -9.22
CA ALA A 5 -18.65 7.48 -8.08
C ALA A 5 -17.49 8.25 -7.47
N GLU A 6 -17.49 8.34 -6.15
CA GLU A 6 -16.42 8.98 -5.40
C GLU A 6 -16.07 8.09 -4.22
N ILE A 7 -15.12 7.20 -4.46
CA ILE A 7 -14.73 6.16 -3.51
C ILE A 7 -13.26 6.33 -3.20
N TYR A 8 -12.97 6.66 -1.96
CA TYR A 8 -11.61 6.77 -1.47
C TYR A 8 -11.30 5.63 -0.53
N LEU A 9 -10.14 5.02 -0.72
CA LEU A 9 -9.65 3.92 0.09
C LEU A 9 -8.26 4.26 0.63
N HIS A 10 -8.06 3.92 1.88
CA HIS A 10 -6.74 3.90 2.51
C HIS A 10 -6.33 2.44 2.66
N LEU A 11 -5.29 2.06 1.97
CA LEU A 11 -4.77 0.70 1.93
C LEU A 11 -3.44 0.64 2.67
N VAL A 12 -3.23 -0.43 3.43
CA VAL A 12 -1.99 -0.65 4.18
C VAL A 12 -1.56 -2.09 4.00
N TRP A 13 -0.31 -2.31 3.63
CA TRP A 13 0.25 -3.65 3.61
C TRP A 13 1.73 -3.62 3.97
N GLY A 14 2.21 -4.74 4.51
CA GLY A 14 3.56 -4.86 5.02
C GLY A 14 4.45 -5.77 4.21
N THR A 15 5.72 -5.69 4.51
CA THR A 15 6.73 -6.62 4.01
C THR A 15 6.65 -7.92 4.80
N TRP A 16 7.18 -8.99 4.20
CA TRP A 16 7.27 -10.29 4.86
C TRP A 16 8.09 -10.17 6.14
N ASP A 17 7.51 -10.68 7.23
CA ASP A 17 8.14 -10.67 8.56
C ASP A 17 8.58 -9.28 9.01
N ARG A 18 7.94 -8.23 8.48
CA ARG A 18 8.25 -6.83 8.76
C ARG A 18 9.72 -6.46 8.47
N HIS A 19 10.33 -7.17 7.56
CA HIS A 19 11.71 -6.88 7.12
C HIS A 19 11.80 -5.48 6.51
N PRO A 20 12.81 -4.67 6.88
CA PRO A 20 12.95 -3.30 6.39
C PRO A 20 13.49 -3.24 4.96
N PHE A 21 12.74 -3.75 3.99
CA PHE A 21 13.14 -3.79 2.58
C PHE A 21 13.05 -2.45 1.87
N LEU A 22 12.15 -1.57 2.32
CA LEU A 22 11.85 -0.32 1.62
C LEU A 22 12.77 0.79 2.07
N THR A 23 14.01 0.75 1.61
CA THR A 23 15.05 1.73 1.96
C THR A 23 15.80 2.18 0.71
N GLY A 24 16.38 3.37 0.77
CA GLY A 24 17.19 3.92 -0.31
C GLY A 24 16.44 4.02 -1.63
N ASP A 25 17.10 3.66 -2.71
CA ASP A 25 16.54 3.74 -4.06
C ASP A 25 15.36 2.78 -4.28
N ARG A 26 15.27 1.73 -3.47
CA ARG A 26 14.19 0.75 -3.58
C ARG A 26 12.82 1.35 -3.30
N VAL A 27 12.74 2.33 -2.39
CA VAL A 27 11.50 3.03 -2.07
C VAL A 27 10.92 3.69 -3.33
N GLU A 28 11.74 4.43 -4.05
CA GLU A 28 11.32 5.13 -5.26
C GLU A 28 10.86 4.16 -6.35
N VAL A 29 11.58 3.06 -6.52
CA VAL A 29 11.25 2.03 -7.50
C VAL A 29 9.88 1.43 -7.18
N VAL A 30 9.65 1.07 -5.92
CA VAL A 30 8.37 0.50 -5.48
C VAL A 30 7.23 1.50 -5.63
N TYR A 31 7.41 2.72 -5.17
CA TYR A 31 6.36 3.73 -5.22
C TYR A 31 5.97 4.07 -6.66
N ARG A 32 6.95 4.21 -7.55
CA ARG A 32 6.67 4.44 -8.97
C ARG A 32 5.89 3.30 -9.59
N ALA A 33 6.27 2.07 -9.27
CA ALA A 33 5.56 0.88 -9.76
C ALA A 33 4.11 0.84 -9.26
N VAL A 34 3.88 1.21 -8.00
CA VAL A 34 2.53 1.32 -7.43
C VAL A 34 1.70 2.36 -8.19
N LEU A 35 2.28 3.53 -8.45
CA LEU A 35 1.61 4.60 -9.19
C LEU A 35 1.23 4.14 -10.60
N ASP A 36 2.15 3.48 -11.30
CA ASP A 36 1.93 2.99 -12.65
C ASP A 36 0.82 1.94 -12.70
N GLU A 37 0.83 1.00 -11.76
CA GLU A 37 -0.20 -0.04 -11.68
C GLU A 37 -1.57 0.54 -11.37
N CYS A 38 -1.64 1.48 -10.44
CA CYS A 38 -2.89 2.17 -10.13
C CYS A 38 -3.45 2.90 -11.35
N ALA A 39 -2.60 3.60 -12.08
CA ALA A 39 -3.01 4.31 -13.30
C ALA A 39 -3.58 3.33 -14.33
N GLY A 40 -2.93 2.19 -14.52
CA GLY A 40 -3.39 1.15 -15.43
C GLY A 40 -4.74 0.54 -15.05
N LEU A 41 -5.09 0.58 -13.77
CA LEU A 41 -6.36 0.08 -13.26
C LEU A 41 -7.45 1.16 -13.15
N GLY A 42 -7.16 2.37 -13.59
CA GLY A 42 -8.08 3.50 -13.50
C GLY A 42 -8.20 4.09 -12.10
N ALA A 43 -7.26 3.79 -11.22
CA ALA A 43 -7.23 4.33 -9.87
C ALA A 43 -6.31 5.54 -9.81
N GLU A 44 -6.77 6.59 -9.11
CA GLU A 44 -6.01 7.82 -8.94
C GLU A 44 -5.35 7.84 -7.56
N VAL A 45 -4.02 7.87 -7.53
CA VAL A 45 -3.28 7.93 -6.27
C VAL A 45 -3.30 9.35 -5.75
N ILE A 46 -3.77 9.52 -4.51
CA ILE A 46 -3.82 10.81 -3.82
C ILE A 46 -2.57 10.98 -2.98
N ALA A 47 -2.11 9.91 -2.33
CA ALA A 47 -0.90 9.91 -1.54
C ALA A 47 -0.36 8.50 -1.40
N ILE A 48 0.96 8.38 -1.31
CA ILE A 48 1.64 7.14 -0.98
C ILE A 48 2.76 7.47 -0.01
N GLY A 49 2.94 6.64 0.98
CA GLY A 49 3.97 6.81 1.99
C GLY A 49 4.12 5.54 2.79
N GLY A 50 4.96 5.58 3.79
CA GLY A 50 5.18 4.41 4.64
C GLY A 50 6.50 4.46 5.36
N MET A 51 6.88 3.32 5.86
CA MET A 51 8.16 3.09 6.50
C MET A 51 8.91 1.98 5.75
N ALA A 52 10.04 1.56 6.29
CA ALA A 52 10.85 0.53 5.64
C ALA A 52 10.15 -0.82 5.53
N ASP A 53 9.13 -1.07 6.33
CA ASP A 53 8.45 -2.36 6.43
C ASP A 53 6.97 -2.35 6.05
N HIS A 54 6.43 -1.22 5.60
CA HIS A 54 5.03 -1.13 5.18
C HIS A 54 4.75 0.08 4.29
N VAL A 55 3.62 0.00 3.58
CA VAL A 55 3.16 1.04 2.66
C VAL A 55 1.75 1.45 3.02
N HIS A 56 1.50 2.74 2.98
CA HIS A 56 0.17 3.34 3.01
C HIS A 56 -0.14 3.93 1.63
N LEU A 57 -1.30 3.60 1.11
CA LEU A 57 -1.76 4.10 -0.19
C LEU A 57 -3.15 4.70 -0.03
N LEU A 58 -3.28 5.98 -0.34
CA LEU A 58 -4.56 6.66 -0.39
C LEU A 58 -4.94 6.85 -1.84
N VAL A 59 -6.08 6.30 -2.24
CA VAL A 59 -6.43 6.20 -3.65
C VAL A 59 -7.92 6.42 -3.87
N ARG A 60 -8.26 7.08 -4.98
CA ARG A 60 -9.62 7.13 -5.49
C ARG A 60 -9.77 6.00 -6.50
N VAL A 61 -10.76 5.15 -6.31
CA VAL A 61 -10.97 3.98 -7.16
C VAL A 61 -12.28 4.07 -7.94
N PRO A 62 -12.30 3.53 -9.19
CA PRO A 62 -13.55 3.41 -9.91
C PRO A 62 -14.47 2.38 -9.26
N ALA A 63 -15.76 2.53 -9.46
CA ALA A 63 -16.77 1.64 -8.86
C ALA A 63 -16.59 0.17 -9.27
N SER A 64 -15.95 -0.08 -10.39
CA SER A 64 -15.75 -1.44 -10.93
C SER A 64 -14.50 -2.15 -10.38
N LEU A 65 -13.65 -1.46 -9.62
CA LEU A 65 -12.39 -2.03 -9.14
C LEU A 65 -12.53 -2.52 -7.70
N ALA A 66 -12.40 -3.82 -7.50
CA ALA A 66 -12.38 -4.40 -6.17
C ALA A 66 -11.05 -4.06 -5.47
N PRO A 67 -11.08 -3.67 -4.19
CA PRO A 67 -9.85 -3.41 -3.42
C PRO A 67 -8.89 -4.60 -3.44
N ALA A 68 -9.40 -5.81 -3.33
CA ALA A 68 -8.58 -7.03 -3.38
C ALA A 68 -7.84 -7.18 -4.70
N ALA A 69 -8.48 -6.84 -5.81
CA ALA A 69 -7.85 -6.90 -7.14
C ALA A 69 -6.73 -5.86 -7.27
N LEU A 70 -6.97 -4.66 -6.76
CA LEU A 70 -5.96 -3.61 -6.75
C LEU A 70 -4.72 -4.03 -5.98
N VAL A 71 -4.90 -4.52 -4.75
CA VAL A 71 -3.78 -4.94 -3.89
C VAL A 71 -3.03 -6.11 -4.52
N LYS A 72 -3.72 -7.08 -5.06
CA LYS A 72 -3.11 -8.24 -5.72
C LYS A 72 -2.23 -7.81 -6.89
N GLN A 73 -2.75 -6.92 -7.73
CA GLN A 73 -2.03 -6.42 -8.90
C GLN A 73 -0.78 -5.62 -8.49
N VAL A 74 -0.95 -4.72 -7.54
CA VAL A 74 0.16 -3.88 -7.05
C VAL A 74 1.25 -4.72 -6.39
N LYS A 75 0.88 -5.66 -5.53
CA LYS A 75 1.85 -6.53 -4.87
C LYS A 75 2.58 -7.44 -5.86
N GLY A 76 1.87 -8.02 -6.80
CA GLY A 76 2.46 -8.89 -7.81
C GLY A 76 3.46 -8.16 -8.69
N SER A 77 3.08 -7.00 -9.19
CA SER A 77 3.93 -6.15 -10.03
C SER A 77 5.21 -5.71 -9.33
N THR A 78 5.09 -5.23 -8.12
CA THR A 78 6.24 -4.72 -7.36
C THR A 78 7.19 -5.84 -6.97
N SER A 79 6.68 -6.99 -6.55
CA SER A 79 7.52 -8.16 -6.27
C SER A 79 8.29 -8.61 -7.51
N HIS A 80 7.62 -8.67 -8.66
CA HIS A 80 8.24 -9.08 -9.91
C HIS A 80 9.33 -8.08 -10.33
N LEU A 81 9.08 -6.80 -10.17
CA LEU A 81 10.03 -5.76 -10.54
C LEU A 81 11.30 -5.79 -9.68
N ILE A 82 11.15 -6.00 -8.38
CA ILE A 82 12.28 -6.02 -7.45
C ILE A 82 13.06 -7.33 -7.56
N ASN A 83 12.37 -8.42 -7.86
CA ASN A 83 12.97 -9.76 -8.00
C ASN A 83 12.89 -10.23 -9.45
N PRO A 84 13.56 -9.56 -10.42
CA PRO A 84 13.44 -9.90 -11.84
C PRO A 84 14.03 -11.26 -12.19
N THR A 85 14.97 -11.75 -11.42
CA THR A 85 15.54 -13.08 -11.59
C THR A 85 14.85 -14.03 -10.62
N HIS A 86 14.20 -15.06 -11.13
CA HIS A 86 13.53 -16.08 -10.32
C HIS A 86 14.57 -16.96 -9.62
N GLY A 87 15.42 -16.33 -8.79
CA GLY A 87 16.40 -17.04 -8.02
C GLY A 87 15.82 -17.48 -6.68
N ALA A 88 16.32 -18.58 -6.16
CA ALA A 88 15.97 -19.09 -4.84
C ALA A 88 16.27 -18.10 -3.70
N GLN A 89 16.95 -17.02 -4.00
CA GLN A 89 17.36 -16.01 -3.03
C GLN A 89 16.69 -14.66 -3.26
N ALA A 90 15.46 -14.64 -3.80
CA ALA A 90 14.72 -13.39 -3.92
C ALA A 90 14.48 -12.82 -2.52
N PRO A 91 15.14 -11.72 -2.13
CA PRO A 91 15.05 -11.24 -0.76
C PRO A 91 13.76 -10.50 -0.45
N PHE A 92 13.09 -10.00 -1.48
CA PHE A 92 11.91 -9.16 -1.29
C PHE A 92 10.63 -9.96 -1.37
N ARG A 93 9.80 -9.79 -0.34
CA ARG A 93 8.46 -10.37 -0.30
C ARG A 93 7.50 -9.44 0.41
N TRP A 94 6.26 -9.41 -0.04
CA TRP A 94 5.16 -8.83 0.72
C TRP A 94 4.57 -9.87 1.66
N GLN A 95 4.09 -9.41 2.81
CA GLN A 95 3.27 -10.26 3.68
C GLN A 95 1.94 -10.54 2.99
N GLY A 96 1.35 -11.71 3.22
CA GLY A 96 0.00 -12.00 2.77
C GLY A 96 -1.00 -11.17 3.58
N GLY A 97 -1.95 -10.58 2.90
CA GLY A 97 -2.96 -9.73 3.55
C GLY A 97 -2.70 -8.24 3.40
N TYR A 98 -3.69 -7.46 3.82
CA TYR A 98 -3.67 -6.01 3.74
C TYR A 98 -4.80 -5.44 4.59
N GLY A 99 -4.71 -4.15 4.96
CA GLY A 99 -5.82 -3.40 5.51
C GLY A 99 -6.46 -2.53 4.45
N VAL A 100 -7.77 -2.37 4.51
CA VAL A 100 -8.47 -1.42 3.66
C VAL A 100 -9.51 -0.69 4.49
N PHE A 101 -9.50 0.64 4.37
CA PHE A 101 -10.40 1.53 5.09
C PHE A 101 -11.06 2.47 4.09
N SER A 102 -12.36 2.63 4.21
CA SER A 102 -13.05 3.65 3.45
C SER A 102 -12.74 5.03 4.04
N VAL A 103 -12.59 6.02 3.16
CA VAL A 103 -12.31 7.39 3.57
C VAL A 103 -13.39 8.30 2.99
N SER A 104 -14.01 9.11 3.84
CA SER A 104 -14.97 10.12 3.38
C SER A 104 -14.23 11.31 2.79
N ARG A 105 -14.90 12.04 1.89
CA ARG A 105 -14.36 13.27 1.32
C ARG A 105 -13.93 14.26 2.41
N GLN A 106 -14.69 14.34 3.50
CA GLN A 106 -14.43 15.25 4.62
C GLN A 106 -13.10 14.96 5.33
N HIS A 107 -12.68 13.71 5.34
CA HIS A 107 -11.44 13.29 6.04
C HIS A 107 -10.25 13.10 5.12
N LEU A 108 -10.45 13.31 3.83
CA LEU A 108 -9.42 13.02 2.82
C LEU A 108 -8.11 13.77 3.08
N ALA A 109 -8.21 15.07 3.36
CA ALA A 109 -7.02 15.89 3.61
C ALA A 109 -6.25 15.42 4.84
N ARG A 110 -6.95 15.01 5.90
CA ARG A 110 -6.33 14.50 7.12
C ARG A 110 -5.62 13.18 6.88
N ILE A 111 -6.27 12.27 6.18
CA ILE A 111 -5.66 10.96 5.86
C ILE A 111 -4.48 11.14 4.91
N ARG A 112 -4.59 12.05 3.96
CA ARG A 112 -3.47 12.37 3.06
C ARG A 112 -2.23 12.80 3.85
N ARG A 113 -2.40 13.71 4.81
CA ARG A 113 -1.28 14.14 5.67
C ARG A 113 -0.71 12.99 6.48
N TYR A 114 -1.58 12.13 7.02
CA TYR A 114 -1.14 10.95 7.76
C TYR A 114 -0.28 10.03 6.90
N VAL A 115 -0.71 9.76 5.67
CA VAL A 115 0.02 8.90 4.73
C VAL A 115 1.38 9.49 4.37
N LEU A 116 1.44 10.79 4.10
CA LEU A 116 2.67 11.45 3.69
C LEU A 116 3.67 11.63 4.82
N ASN A 117 3.21 11.68 6.07
CA ASN A 117 4.04 11.97 7.23
C ASN A 117 4.26 10.75 8.13
N GLN A 118 4.28 9.56 7.54
CA GLN A 118 4.42 8.31 8.28
C GLN A 118 5.67 8.25 9.15
N GLU A 119 6.80 8.65 8.62
CA GLU A 119 8.07 8.63 9.34
C GLU A 119 8.00 9.48 10.61
N GLU A 120 7.44 10.68 10.51
CA GLU A 120 7.28 11.58 11.64
C GLU A 120 6.32 11.00 12.68
N HIS A 121 5.17 10.47 12.26
CA HIS A 121 4.19 9.87 13.17
C HIS A 121 4.78 8.70 13.94
N HIS A 122 5.52 7.82 13.29
CA HIS A 122 6.17 6.68 13.95
C HIS A 122 7.23 7.14 14.94
N ARG A 123 8.06 8.10 14.56
CA ARG A 123 9.09 8.64 15.44
C ARG A 123 8.52 9.25 16.72
N GLU A 124 7.38 9.95 16.61
CA GLU A 124 6.74 10.62 17.74
C GLU A 124 5.74 9.73 18.49
N GLY A 125 5.56 8.49 18.07
CA GLY A 125 4.61 7.57 18.67
C GLY A 125 3.15 7.95 18.42
N ARG A 126 2.86 8.76 17.41
CA ARG A 126 1.50 9.25 17.09
C ARG A 126 0.82 8.43 16.02
N THR A 127 1.04 7.14 16.00
CA THR A 127 0.34 6.27 15.06
C THR A 127 -1.12 6.11 15.49
N ALA A 128 -2.00 6.02 14.49
CA ALA A 128 -3.42 5.76 14.74
C ALA A 128 -3.66 4.25 14.59
N PRO A 129 -3.90 3.53 15.70
CA PRO A 129 -4.02 2.06 15.63
C PRO A 129 -5.12 1.59 14.69
N TYR A 130 -6.19 2.36 14.53
CA TYR A 130 -7.28 2.02 13.62
C TYR A 130 -6.91 2.21 12.13
N LEU A 131 -5.82 2.91 11.83
CA LEU A 131 -5.29 3.08 10.50
C LEU A 131 -4.07 2.19 10.24
N GLU A 132 -3.62 1.48 11.26
CA GLU A 132 -2.46 0.60 11.19
C GLU A 132 -2.82 -0.76 11.80
N PRO A 133 -3.58 -1.55 11.06
CA PRO A 133 -3.99 -2.85 11.58
C PRO A 133 -2.79 -3.73 11.85
N VAL A 134 -2.71 -4.24 13.07
CA VAL A 134 -1.75 -5.26 13.40
C VAL A 134 -2.31 -6.56 12.85
N TYR A 135 -1.73 -7.03 11.77
CA TYR A 135 -1.99 -8.38 11.34
C TYR A 135 -1.29 -9.32 12.30
N PRO A 136 -2.00 -10.22 12.97
CA PRO A 136 -1.30 -11.32 13.58
C PRO A 136 -0.50 -11.97 12.45
N PRO A 137 0.76 -12.33 12.70
CA PRO A 137 1.52 -13.03 11.70
C PRO A 137 0.69 -14.25 11.28
N ASN A 138 0.15 -14.20 10.09
CA ASN A 138 -0.56 -15.34 9.57
C ASN A 138 0.49 -16.39 9.26
N ARG A 139 0.71 -17.26 10.22
CA ARG A 139 1.69 -18.35 10.10
C ARG A 139 1.37 -19.27 8.94
N ASN A 140 0.16 -19.16 8.39
CA ASN A 140 -0.32 -19.98 7.28
C ASN A 140 -0.44 -19.18 5.99
N ALA A 141 -0.21 -17.89 5.99
CA ALA A 141 -0.11 -17.14 4.76
C ALA A 141 1.25 -17.48 4.15
N GLY A 142 1.24 -18.34 3.16
CA GLY A 142 2.42 -18.57 2.35
C GLY A 142 2.95 -17.24 1.81
N PRO A 143 4.20 -17.23 1.39
CA PRO A 143 4.82 -16.06 0.80
C PRO A 143 4.08 -15.59 -0.45
#